data_dae1fd25edeebbbb5df223335185de33
#
_entry.id   dae1fd25edeebbbb5df223335185de33
#
_cell.length_a   1.000
_cell.length_b   1.000
_cell.length_c   1.000
_cell.angle_alpha   90.00
_cell.angle_beta   90.00
_cell.angle_gamma   90.00
#
_symmetry.space_group_name_H-M   'P 1'
#
loop_
_entity.id
_entity.type
_entity.pdbx_description
1 polymer ?
#
loop_
_entity_poly.entity_id
_entity_poly.type
_entity_poly.pdbx_seq_one_letter_code
_entity_poly.pdbx_strand_id
1 'polypeptide(L)'
;MKTEIVLASASKYRAASLQRLGLKFKQQPAGIDETPHLTETPTDLASRLAHEKALSLVDTHPNSIIIGCDQTGSCNGQFLHKPGSINAARDQLAQLSGQRAVFYTAMTIIVTENAVIKKLTHDLDITQL
;
A
#
# COMPACT_ATOMS: atom_id res chain seq x y z
N MET A 1 -18.77 17.21 -12.97
CA MET A 1 -18.81 15.78 -12.59
C MET A 1 -18.29 15.59 -11.18
N LYS A 2 -18.94 14.73 -10.45
CA LYS A 2 -18.54 14.43 -9.08
C LYS A 2 -17.31 13.52 -9.08
N THR A 3 -16.22 13.95 -8.44
CA THR A 3 -15.00 13.18 -8.35
C THR A 3 -15.17 12.09 -7.29
N GLU A 4 -14.89 10.85 -7.65
CA GLU A 4 -14.88 9.73 -6.71
C GLU A 4 -13.50 9.58 -6.07
N ILE A 5 -13.50 9.13 -4.81
CA ILE A 5 -12.27 8.67 -4.15
C ILE A 5 -12.27 7.14 -4.20
N VAL A 6 -11.18 6.56 -4.68
CA VAL A 6 -11.02 5.11 -4.83
C VAL A 6 -9.78 4.66 -4.09
N LEU A 7 -9.95 3.72 -3.18
CA LEU A 7 -8.82 3.07 -2.50
C LEU A 7 -8.47 1.79 -3.26
N ALA A 8 -7.28 1.74 -3.83
CA ALA A 8 -6.76 0.61 -4.60
C ALA A 8 -6.17 -0.44 -3.66
N SER A 9 -7.02 -1.08 -2.86
CA SER A 9 -6.58 -2.02 -1.83
C SER A 9 -7.72 -2.93 -1.40
N ALA A 10 -7.40 -4.17 -1.04
CA ALA A 10 -8.34 -5.10 -0.40
C ALA A 10 -8.25 -5.03 1.13
N SER A 11 -7.37 -4.21 1.69
CA SER A 11 -7.11 -4.15 3.13
C SER A 11 -8.27 -3.52 3.89
N LYS A 12 -8.83 -4.26 4.85
CA LYS A 12 -9.86 -3.76 5.76
C LYS A 12 -9.32 -2.67 6.69
N TYR A 13 -8.06 -2.78 7.08
CA TYR A 13 -7.42 -1.82 8.00
C TYR A 13 -7.23 -0.46 7.32
N ARG A 14 -6.82 -0.44 6.06
CA ARG A 14 -6.68 0.80 5.30
C ARG A 14 -8.02 1.47 5.05
N ALA A 15 -9.04 0.67 4.72
CA ALA A 15 -10.41 1.18 4.55
C ALA A 15 -10.91 1.81 5.87
N ALA A 16 -10.68 1.14 7.00
CA ALA A 16 -11.06 1.68 8.30
C ALA A 16 -10.34 2.99 8.62
N SER A 17 -9.07 3.11 8.26
CA SER A 17 -8.30 4.33 8.45
C SER A 17 -8.88 5.50 7.66
N LEU A 18 -9.26 5.27 6.41
CA LEU A 18 -9.90 6.31 5.58
C LEU A 18 -11.28 6.69 6.10
N GLN A 19 -12.05 5.71 6.60
CA GLN A 19 -13.35 5.98 7.20
C GLN A 19 -13.25 6.90 8.41
N ARG A 20 -12.19 6.76 9.21
CA ARG A 20 -11.94 7.62 10.38
C ARG A 20 -11.73 9.09 9.97
N LEU A 21 -11.26 9.32 8.75
CA LEU A 21 -11.10 10.68 8.22
C LEU A 21 -12.42 11.29 7.74
N GLY A 22 -13.52 10.54 7.79
CA GLY A 22 -14.81 11.01 7.33
C GLY A 22 -14.98 11.04 5.82
N LEU A 23 -14.08 10.38 5.09
CA LEU A 23 -14.13 10.35 3.63
C LEU A 23 -15.08 9.27 3.13
N LYS A 24 -15.84 9.60 2.10
CA LYS A 24 -16.61 8.62 1.34
C LYS A 24 -15.76 8.13 0.19
N PHE A 25 -15.56 6.82 0.07
CA PHE A 25 -14.70 6.24 -0.95
C PHE A 25 -15.21 4.88 -1.38
N LYS A 26 -14.79 4.46 -2.56
CA LYS A 26 -14.91 3.10 -3.06
C LYS A 26 -13.65 2.34 -2.74
N GLN A 27 -13.78 1.05 -2.42
CA GLN A 27 -12.63 0.17 -2.27
C GLN A 27 -12.59 -0.77 -3.46
N GLN A 28 -11.50 -0.76 -4.19
CA GLN A 28 -11.30 -1.61 -5.36
C GLN A 28 -9.93 -2.26 -5.28
N PRO A 29 -9.86 -3.60 -5.14
CA PRO A 29 -8.56 -4.28 -5.14
C PRO A 29 -7.80 -4.04 -6.43
N ALA A 30 -6.49 -3.82 -6.32
CA ALA A 30 -5.61 -3.71 -7.46
C ALA A 30 -5.13 -5.12 -7.86
N GLY A 31 -5.35 -5.52 -9.10
CA GLY A 31 -4.95 -6.83 -9.59
C GLY A 31 -3.52 -6.83 -10.14
N ILE A 32 -2.55 -6.50 -9.32
CA ILE A 32 -1.14 -6.44 -9.73
C ILE A 32 -0.34 -7.61 -9.15
N ASP A 33 0.78 -7.92 -9.77
CA ASP A 33 1.75 -8.88 -9.25
C ASP A 33 2.59 -8.19 -8.16
N GLU A 34 2.50 -8.67 -6.93
CA GLU A 34 3.19 -8.11 -5.78
C GLU A 34 4.53 -8.79 -5.49
N THR A 35 5.01 -9.64 -6.38
CA THR A 35 6.28 -10.34 -6.20
C THR A 35 7.45 -9.36 -6.18
N PRO A 36 8.34 -9.40 -5.15
CA PRO A 36 9.54 -8.57 -5.14
C PRO A 36 10.46 -8.87 -6.31
N HIS A 37 11.12 -7.85 -6.84
CA HIS A 37 12.20 -8.03 -7.81
C HIS A 37 13.48 -8.47 -7.08
N LEU A 38 14.37 -9.16 -7.78
CA LEU A 38 15.54 -9.85 -7.20
C LEU A 38 16.45 -8.94 -6.36
N THR A 39 16.62 -7.69 -6.75
CA THR A 39 17.50 -6.74 -6.07
C THR A 39 16.75 -5.61 -5.36
N GLU A 40 15.43 -5.78 -5.23
CA GLU A 40 14.57 -4.73 -4.69
C GLU A 40 14.71 -4.62 -3.17
N THR A 41 14.96 -3.41 -2.68
CA THR A 41 14.97 -3.14 -1.25
C THR A 41 13.53 -3.04 -0.71
N PRO A 42 13.33 -3.17 0.64
CA PRO A 42 12.00 -2.96 1.22
C PRO A 42 11.38 -1.61 0.88
N THR A 43 12.19 -0.55 0.87
CA THR A 43 11.76 0.81 0.50
C THR A 43 11.26 0.86 -0.95
N ASP A 44 12.04 0.31 -1.86
CA ASP A 44 11.72 0.31 -3.29
C ASP A 44 10.49 -0.54 -3.57
N LEU A 45 10.33 -1.66 -2.89
CA LEU A 45 9.16 -2.53 -3.04
C LEU A 45 7.90 -1.81 -2.60
N ALA A 46 7.88 -1.20 -1.42
CA ALA A 46 6.71 -0.46 -0.92
C ALA A 46 6.33 0.66 -1.89
N SER A 47 7.32 1.44 -2.34
CA SER A 47 7.09 2.55 -3.27
C SER A 47 6.55 2.09 -4.61
N ARG A 48 7.15 1.04 -5.18
CA ARG A 48 6.71 0.49 -6.47
C ARG A 48 5.29 -0.05 -6.39
N LEU A 49 4.98 -0.83 -5.36
CA LEU A 49 3.66 -1.45 -5.23
C LEU A 49 2.57 -0.41 -5.00
N ALA A 50 2.82 0.61 -4.17
CA ALA A 50 1.86 1.69 -3.98
C ALA A 50 1.56 2.40 -5.31
N HIS A 51 2.59 2.68 -6.08
CA HIS A 51 2.48 3.33 -7.38
C HIS A 51 1.72 2.46 -8.40
N GLU A 52 2.10 1.19 -8.52
CA GLU A 52 1.45 0.25 -9.46
C GLU A 52 -0.01 0.02 -9.10
N LYS A 53 -0.34 -0.08 -7.80
CA LYS A 53 -1.73 -0.24 -7.36
C LYS A 53 -2.59 0.94 -7.79
N ALA A 54 -2.10 2.16 -7.60
CA ALA A 54 -2.84 3.35 -8.02
C ALA A 54 -2.95 3.41 -9.55
N LEU A 55 -1.86 3.16 -10.28
CA LEU A 55 -1.84 3.19 -11.73
C LEU A 55 -2.80 2.18 -12.36
N SER A 56 -2.95 1.01 -11.75
CA SER A 56 -3.79 -0.06 -12.30
C SER A 56 -5.26 0.33 -12.45
N LEU A 57 -5.71 1.35 -11.74
CA LEU A 57 -7.11 1.78 -11.75
C LEU A 57 -7.38 3.05 -12.58
N VAL A 58 -6.36 3.62 -13.21
CA VAL A 58 -6.51 4.88 -13.97
C VAL A 58 -7.51 4.73 -15.12
N ASP A 59 -7.41 3.66 -15.89
CA ASP A 59 -8.25 3.46 -17.08
C ASP A 59 -9.72 3.19 -16.73
N THR A 60 -9.95 2.52 -15.60
CA THR A 60 -11.31 2.15 -15.16
C THR A 60 -11.95 3.20 -14.26
N HIS A 61 -11.18 4.20 -13.83
CA HIS A 61 -11.65 5.27 -12.94
C HIS A 61 -11.24 6.64 -13.54
N PRO A 62 -11.90 7.07 -14.64
CA PRO A 62 -11.42 8.18 -15.45
C PRO A 62 -11.51 9.55 -14.78
N ASN A 63 -12.35 9.72 -13.74
CA ASN A 63 -12.51 10.98 -13.03
C ASN A 63 -12.50 10.72 -11.54
N SER A 64 -11.32 10.48 -10.99
CA SER A 64 -11.19 9.97 -9.63
C SER A 64 -9.94 10.47 -8.94
N ILE A 65 -9.96 10.37 -7.62
CA ILE A 65 -8.77 10.43 -6.78
C ILE A 65 -8.48 8.99 -6.36
N ILE A 66 -7.39 8.43 -6.87
CA ILE A 66 -7.02 7.03 -6.66
C ILE A 66 -5.89 6.98 -5.63
N ILE A 67 -6.08 6.20 -4.57
CA ILE A 67 -5.11 6.06 -3.48
C ILE A 67 -4.56 4.65 -3.52
N GLY A 68 -3.26 4.51 -3.80
CA GLY A 68 -2.53 3.26 -3.69
C GLY A 68 -1.62 3.30 -2.47
N CYS A 69 -1.62 2.23 -1.70
CA CYS A 69 -0.78 2.10 -0.51
C CYS A 69 -0.14 0.74 -0.46
N ASP A 70 1.08 0.69 0.06
CA ASP A 70 1.72 -0.57 0.40
C ASP A 70 2.61 -0.40 1.61
N GLN A 71 2.77 -1.49 2.38
CA GLN A 71 3.65 -1.52 3.53
C GLN A 71 4.57 -2.73 3.43
N THR A 72 5.86 -2.50 3.60
CA THR A 72 6.86 -3.55 3.63
C THR A 72 7.57 -3.52 4.97
N GLY A 73 7.63 -4.66 5.64
CA GLY A 73 8.39 -4.80 6.88
C GLY A 73 9.71 -5.51 6.63
N SER A 74 10.73 -5.17 7.40
CA SER A 74 12.00 -5.88 7.40
C SER A 74 12.55 -6.01 8.81
N CYS A 75 13.32 -7.08 9.02
CA CYS A 75 14.05 -7.32 10.26
C CYS A 75 15.41 -7.88 9.87
N ASN A 76 16.49 -7.24 10.34
CA ASN A 76 17.87 -7.66 10.01
C ASN A 76 18.10 -7.76 8.49
N GLY A 77 17.52 -6.85 7.70
CA GLY A 77 17.66 -6.83 6.24
C GLY A 77 16.83 -7.85 5.50
N GLN A 78 16.00 -8.65 6.19
CA GLN A 78 15.13 -9.64 5.58
C GLN A 78 13.69 -9.14 5.57
N PHE A 79 12.96 -9.44 4.48
CA PHE A 79 11.55 -9.10 4.39
C PHE A 79 10.71 -9.84 5.42
N LEU A 80 9.76 -9.13 6.03
CA LEU A 80 8.72 -9.75 6.84
C LEU A 80 7.51 -10.00 5.95
N HIS A 81 7.03 -11.24 5.96
CA HIS A 81 5.84 -11.62 5.20
C HIS A 81 4.62 -11.64 6.10
N LYS A 82 3.44 -11.43 5.53
CA LYS A 82 2.19 -11.54 6.28
C LYS A 82 2.05 -12.95 6.83
N PRO A 83 1.84 -13.12 8.15
CA PRO A 83 1.59 -14.44 8.70
C PRO A 83 0.22 -14.93 8.21
N GLY A 84 0.17 -16.18 7.71
CA GLY A 84 -1.05 -16.78 7.20
C GLY A 84 -1.94 -17.40 8.26
N SER A 85 -1.49 -17.45 9.52
CA SER A 85 -2.21 -18.08 10.63
C SER A 85 -1.81 -17.47 11.96
N ILE A 86 -2.56 -17.77 13.01
CA ILE A 86 -2.25 -17.35 14.38
C ILE A 86 -0.92 -17.94 14.83
N ASN A 87 -0.64 -19.21 14.51
CA ASN A 87 0.62 -19.85 14.86
C ASN A 87 1.80 -19.20 14.14
N ALA A 88 1.66 -18.90 12.84
CA ALA A 88 2.70 -18.20 12.09
C ALA A 88 2.93 -16.79 12.65
N ALA A 89 1.88 -16.10 13.09
CA ALA A 89 2.00 -14.78 13.72
C ALA A 89 2.76 -14.85 15.04
N ARG A 90 2.51 -15.88 15.87
CA ARG A 90 3.24 -16.10 17.11
C ARG A 90 4.71 -16.38 16.86
N ASP A 91 5.02 -17.21 15.86
CA ASP A 91 6.39 -17.54 15.49
C ASP A 91 7.13 -16.28 15.01
N GLN A 92 6.47 -15.46 14.20
CA GLN A 92 7.03 -14.19 13.72
C GLN A 92 7.33 -13.25 14.88
N LEU A 93 6.39 -13.08 15.81
CA LEU A 93 6.57 -12.23 16.99
C LEU A 93 7.72 -12.74 17.86
N ALA A 94 7.86 -14.06 18.04
CA ALA A 94 8.95 -14.65 18.78
C ALA A 94 10.31 -14.36 18.14
N GLN A 95 10.39 -14.44 16.80
CA GLN A 95 11.60 -14.12 16.05
C GLN A 95 11.95 -12.63 16.12
N LEU A 96 10.96 -11.75 16.22
CA LEU A 96 11.16 -10.30 16.31
C LEU A 96 11.54 -9.84 17.73
N SER A 97 11.35 -10.69 18.73
CA SER A 97 11.67 -10.35 20.13
C SER A 97 13.14 -9.97 20.27
N GLY A 98 13.41 -8.77 20.79
CA GLY A 98 14.77 -8.26 20.93
C GLY A 98 15.42 -7.82 19.62
N GLN A 99 14.70 -7.87 18.48
CA GLN A 99 15.19 -7.45 17.18
C GLN A 99 14.57 -6.11 16.79
N ARG A 100 15.26 -5.39 15.90
CA ARG A 100 14.74 -4.14 15.36
C ARG A 100 13.98 -4.43 14.07
N ALA A 101 12.68 -4.15 14.07
CA ALA A 101 11.86 -4.21 12.87
C ALA A 101 11.68 -2.80 12.29
N VAL A 102 11.70 -2.69 10.98
CA VAL A 102 11.49 -1.43 10.25
C VAL A 102 10.34 -1.64 9.28
N PHE A 103 9.40 -0.69 9.27
CA PHE A 103 8.27 -0.70 8.35
C PHE A 103 8.34 0.50 7.43
N TYR A 104 8.15 0.24 6.15
CA TYR A 104 8.15 1.25 5.10
C TYR A 104 6.73 1.31 4.54
N THR A 105 6.07 2.44 4.73
CA THR A 105 4.70 2.64 4.24
C THR A 105 4.73 3.65 3.11
N ALA A 106 4.31 3.25 1.94
CA ALA A 106 4.25 4.11 0.77
C ALA A 106 2.81 4.40 0.39
N MET A 107 2.56 5.61 -0.06
CA MET A 107 1.26 6.05 -0.55
C MET A 107 1.44 6.80 -1.87
N THR A 108 0.64 6.45 -2.86
CA THR A 108 0.57 7.18 -4.12
C THR A 108 -0.86 7.66 -4.32
N ILE A 109 -1.02 8.94 -4.57
CA ILE A 109 -2.32 9.54 -4.88
C ILE A 109 -2.28 10.05 -6.31
N ILE A 110 -3.22 9.58 -7.13
CA ILE A 110 -3.36 9.98 -8.52
C ILE A 110 -4.71 10.67 -8.71
N VAL A 111 -4.71 11.85 -9.30
CA VAL A 111 -5.93 12.53 -9.70
C VAL A 111 -6.09 12.34 -11.20
N THR A 112 -7.21 11.76 -11.62
CA THR A 112 -7.52 11.53 -13.03
C THR A 112 -8.65 12.43 -13.51
N GLU A 113 -8.57 12.83 -14.79
CA GLU A 113 -9.61 13.55 -15.50
C GLU A 113 -9.63 13.03 -16.94
N ASN A 114 -10.76 12.49 -17.37
CA ASN A 114 -10.91 11.85 -18.69
C ASN A 114 -9.84 10.74 -18.92
N ALA A 115 -9.58 9.93 -17.90
CA ALA A 115 -8.58 8.86 -17.90
C ALA A 115 -7.14 9.34 -18.11
N VAL A 116 -6.88 10.62 -17.91
CA VAL A 116 -5.54 11.21 -17.98
C VAL A 116 -5.10 11.60 -16.56
N ILE A 117 -3.86 11.31 -16.22
CA ILE A 117 -3.30 11.68 -14.93
C ILE A 117 -3.02 13.19 -14.94
N LYS A 118 -3.73 13.92 -14.08
CA LYS A 118 -3.56 15.37 -13.91
C LYS A 118 -2.60 15.70 -12.80
N LYS A 119 -2.52 14.83 -11.78
CA LYS A 119 -1.61 15.02 -10.64
C LYS A 119 -1.24 13.67 -10.07
N LEU A 120 0.02 13.51 -9.70
CA LEU A 120 0.52 12.35 -9.00
C LEU A 120 1.35 12.82 -7.81
N THR A 121 1.04 12.30 -6.62
CA THR A 121 1.79 12.56 -5.40
C THR A 121 2.20 11.24 -4.80
N HIS A 122 3.46 11.14 -4.36
CA HIS A 122 3.99 9.93 -3.74
C HIS A 122 4.68 10.30 -2.44
N ASP A 123 4.43 9.52 -1.39
CA ASP A 123 5.03 9.70 -0.08
C ASP A 123 5.50 8.38 0.50
N LEU A 124 6.56 8.43 1.28
CA LEU A 124 7.13 7.26 1.94
C LEU A 124 7.39 7.59 3.39
N ASP A 125 6.85 6.78 4.29
CA ASP A 125 7.07 6.88 5.72
C ASP A 125 7.84 5.67 6.23
N ILE A 126 8.75 5.90 7.17
CA ILE A 126 9.61 4.86 7.75
C ILE A 126 9.38 4.83 9.25
N THR A 127 8.96 3.68 9.75
CA THR A 127 8.72 3.47 11.19
C THR A 127 9.62 2.37 11.71
N GLN A 128 10.38 2.66 12.77
CA GLN A 128 11.20 1.69 13.49
C GLN A 128 10.51 1.28 14.80
N LEU A 129 10.52 0.00 15.06
CA LEU A 129 9.99 -0.55 16.31
C LEU A 129 11.11 -1.19 17.14
#